data_9ee123d7ab7cf4de8ae091c422d29a30
#
_entry.id   9ee123d7ab7cf4de8ae091c422d29a30
#
_cell.length_a   1.000
_cell.length_b   1.000
_cell.length_c   1.000
_cell.angle_alpha   90.00
_cell.angle_beta   90.00
_cell.angle_gamma   90.00
#
_symmetry.space_group_name_H-M   'P 1'
#
loop_
_entity.id
_entity.type
_entity.pdbx_description
1 polymer ?
#
loop_
_entity_poly.entity_id
_entity_poly.type
_entity_poly.pdbx_seq_one_letter_code
_entity_poly.pdbx_strand_id
1 'polypeptide(L)'
;MFLLFLIIWIVFNGRFSWEVLGIGLALCVPLVIFFSKFMGYTIRSELRLLSRITWAIRYVVVLLREIIKANFDVLRPILSSKYEPEPVLLSFRTDIDSDASRVILANSITLTPGTITVGLTEDGRFIVHALDRDIAEGIEDSVFIQMILEQQKLEEGSEKTGGAL
;
A
#
# COMPACT_ATOMS: atom_id res chain seq x y z
N MET A 1 7.19 14.15 -10.15
CA MET A 1 6.92 14.03 -11.60
C MET A 1 8.18 14.12 -12.44
N PHE A 2 9.00 15.17 -12.27
CA PHE A 2 10.25 15.31 -13.04
C PHE A 2 11.14 14.06 -12.96
N LEU A 3 11.45 13.61 -11.74
CA LEU A 3 12.25 12.43 -11.48
C LEU A 3 11.60 11.15 -12.05
N LEU A 4 10.28 11.04 -11.94
CA LEU A 4 9.53 9.90 -12.49
C LEU A 4 9.64 9.85 -14.02
N PHE A 5 9.42 10.98 -14.71
CA PHE A 5 9.56 11.04 -16.17
C PHE A 5 10.99 10.74 -16.61
N LEU A 6 11.99 11.24 -15.89
CA LEU A 6 13.39 10.97 -16.18
C LEU A 6 13.74 9.49 -15.99
N ILE A 7 13.26 8.85 -14.93
CA ILE A 7 13.45 7.42 -14.70
C ILE A 7 12.78 6.61 -15.80
N ILE A 8 11.52 6.92 -16.13
CA ILE A 8 10.79 6.25 -17.20
C ILE A 8 11.56 6.40 -18.52
N TRP A 9 12.05 7.61 -18.83
CA TRP A 9 12.84 7.86 -20.05
C TRP A 9 14.10 6.98 -20.11
N ILE A 10 14.87 6.89 -19.01
CA ILE A 10 16.08 6.08 -18.93
C ILE A 10 15.74 4.58 -19.10
N VAL A 11 14.68 4.10 -18.43
CA VAL A 11 14.24 2.71 -18.52
C VAL A 11 13.83 2.35 -19.95
N PHE A 12 13.06 3.21 -20.63
CA PHE A 12 12.65 2.96 -22.02
C PHE A 12 13.83 2.96 -23.01
N ASN A 13 14.88 3.74 -22.75
CA ASN A 13 16.09 3.72 -23.60
C ASN A 13 16.98 2.49 -23.38
N GLY A 14 16.79 1.74 -22.28
CA GLY A 14 17.54 0.51 -21.99
C GLY A 14 19.04 0.69 -21.79
N ARG A 15 19.56 1.91 -21.83
CA ARG A 15 20.97 2.24 -21.64
C ARG A 15 21.11 3.59 -20.95
N PHE A 16 22.11 3.69 -20.09
CA PHE A 16 22.48 4.93 -19.44
C PHE A 16 23.65 5.58 -20.18
N SER A 17 23.41 6.73 -20.84
CA SER A 17 24.46 7.54 -21.45
C SER A 17 24.22 9.03 -21.18
N TRP A 18 25.26 9.84 -21.28
CA TRP A 18 25.15 11.30 -21.11
C TRP A 18 24.24 11.93 -22.17
N GLU A 19 24.17 11.35 -23.36
CA GLU A 19 23.26 11.79 -24.43
C GLU A 19 21.80 11.53 -24.07
N VAL A 20 21.50 10.31 -23.58
CA VAL A 20 20.15 9.93 -23.13
C VAL A 20 19.70 10.79 -21.95
N LEU A 21 20.61 11.10 -21.03
CA LEU A 21 20.33 11.98 -19.91
C LEU A 21 20.05 13.41 -20.36
N GLY A 22 20.86 13.96 -21.29
CA GLY A 22 20.71 15.30 -21.85
C GLY A 22 19.38 15.48 -22.59
N ILE A 23 19.03 14.52 -23.45
CA ILE A 23 17.75 14.52 -24.18
C ILE A 23 16.57 14.36 -23.18
N GLY A 24 16.71 13.47 -22.18
CA GLY A 24 15.71 13.29 -21.12
C GLY A 24 15.45 14.56 -20.35
N LEU A 25 16.48 15.29 -19.94
CA LEU A 25 16.36 16.58 -19.28
C LEU A 25 15.65 17.61 -20.17
N ALA A 26 16.05 17.70 -21.45
CA ALA A 26 15.46 18.63 -22.41
C ALA A 26 13.97 18.37 -22.68
N LEU A 27 13.52 17.10 -22.61
CA LEU A 27 12.13 16.72 -22.78
C LEU A 27 11.33 16.83 -21.48
N CYS A 28 11.91 16.46 -20.33
CA CYS A 28 11.22 16.50 -19.05
C CYS A 28 10.88 17.92 -18.57
N VAL A 29 11.75 18.91 -18.86
CA VAL A 29 11.51 20.30 -18.44
C VAL A 29 10.23 20.88 -19.06
N PRO A 30 10.03 20.89 -20.39
CA PRO A 30 8.80 21.43 -20.97
C PRO A 30 7.57 20.59 -20.58
N LEU A 31 7.73 19.28 -20.38
CA LEU A 31 6.65 18.41 -19.92
C LEU A 31 6.18 18.77 -18.51
N VAL A 32 7.10 18.98 -17.59
CA VAL A 32 6.78 19.40 -16.21
C VAL A 32 6.15 20.80 -16.19
N ILE A 33 6.63 21.73 -17.00
CA ILE A 33 6.04 23.08 -17.13
C ILE A 33 4.60 22.97 -17.66
N PHE A 34 4.38 22.13 -18.67
CA PHE A 34 3.05 21.88 -19.22
C PHE A 34 2.09 21.31 -18.16
N PHE A 35 2.49 20.24 -17.47
CA PHE A 35 1.68 19.65 -16.39
C PHE A 35 1.44 20.61 -15.23
N SER A 36 2.45 21.39 -14.85
CA SER A 36 2.31 22.41 -13.79
C SER A 36 1.26 23.45 -14.16
N LYS A 37 1.27 23.92 -15.41
CA LYS A 37 0.39 24.99 -15.89
C LYS A 37 -1.04 24.53 -16.13
N PHE A 38 -1.24 23.33 -16.68
CA PHE A 38 -2.56 22.83 -17.09
C PHE A 38 -3.25 21.96 -16.03
N MET A 39 -2.49 21.29 -15.15
CA MET A 39 -3.02 20.38 -14.14
C MET A 39 -2.84 20.89 -12.70
N GLY A 40 -2.40 22.13 -12.50
CA GLY A 40 -2.20 22.72 -11.16
C GLY A 40 -1.15 22.00 -10.32
N TYR A 41 -0.18 21.36 -10.98
CA TYR A 41 0.84 20.56 -10.33
C TYR A 41 1.86 21.45 -9.59
N THR A 42 2.02 21.23 -8.28
CA THR A 42 2.92 22.04 -7.43
C THR A 42 4.10 21.18 -6.95
N ILE A 43 5.26 21.79 -6.72
CA ILE A 43 6.46 21.14 -6.15
C ILE A 43 6.15 20.43 -4.81
N ARG A 44 5.19 20.96 -4.02
CA ARG A 44 4.70 20.31 -2.79
C ARG A 44 4.06 18.94 -3.04
N SER A 45 3.48 18.70 -4.22
CA SER A 45 2.93 17.40 -4.59
C SER A 45 4.03 16.36 -4.89
N GLU A 46 5.23 16.81 -5.28
CA GLU A 46 6.39 15.92 -5.44
C GLU A 46 6.91 15.36 -4.11
N LEU A 47 7.00 16.21 -3.09
CA LEU A 47 7.41 15.79 -1.75
C LEU A 47 6.39 14.81 -1.14
N ARG A 48 5.10 15.06 -1.34
CA ARG A 48 4.03 14.13 -0.93
C ARG A 48 4.12 12.79 -1.68
N LEU A 49 4.44 12.83 -2.96
CA LEU A 49 4.63 11.61 -3.74
C LEU A 49 5.83 10.78 -3.23
N LEU A 50 6.94 11.44 -2.91
CA LEU A 50 8.12 10.77 -2.33
C LEU A 50 7.80 10.12 -0.98
N SER A 51 7.07 10.80 -0.09
CA SER A 51 6.65 10.23 1.19
C SER A 51 5.71 9.03 1.00
N ARG A 52 4.78 9.11 0.04
CA ARG A 52 3.89 7.99 -0.32
C ARG A 52 4.67 6.80 -0.89
N ILE A 53 5.67 7.04 -1.73
CA ILE A 53 6.53 5.97 -2.27
C ILE A 53 7.32 5.31 -1.15
N THR A 54 7.92 6.10 -0.25
CA THR A 54 8.68 5.56 0.88
C THR A 54 7.79 4.72 1.80
N TRP A 55 6.58 5.20 2.10
CA TRP A 55 5.60 4.45 2.85
C TRP A 55 5.20 3.16 2.12
N ALA A 56 4.90 3.23 0.81
CA ALA A 56 4.53 2.07 0.02
C ALA A 56 5.63 0.99 0.00
N ILE A 57 6.90 1.39 -0.14
CA ILE A 57 8.04 0.46 -0.06
C ILE A 57 8.09 -0.20 1.33
N ARG A 58 7.97 0.58 2.40
CA ARG A 58 7.94 0.06 3.78
C ARG A 58 6.76 -0.91 3.97
N TYR A 59 5.58 -0.56 3.45
CA TYR A 59 4.39 -1.40 3.50
C TYR A 59 4.60 -2.74 2.78
N VAL A 60 5.14 -2.72 1.57
CA VAL A 60 5.44 -3.94 0.79
C VAL A 60 6.46 -4.82 1.51
N VAL A 61 7.50 -4.24 2.12
CA VAL A 61 8.49 -5.02 2.89
C VAL A 61 7.84 -5.69 4.11
N VAL A 62 6.97 -4.97 4.83
CA VAL A 62 6.22 -5.54 5.96
C VAL A 62 5.25 -6.62 5.48
N LEU A 63 4.54 -6.38 4.37
CA LEU A 63 3.63 -7.36 3.76
C LEU A 63 4.37 -8.67 3.41
N LEU A 64 5.51 -8.58 2.74
CA LEU A 64 6.32 -9.75 2.39
C LEU A 64 6.79 -10.51 3.64
N ARG A 65 7.18 -9.79 4.70
CA ARG A 65 7.56 -10.40 5.98
C ARG A 65 6.39 -11.14 6.62
N GLU A 66 5.20 -10.54 6.66
CA GLU A 66 4.01 -11.17 7.23
C GLU A 66 3.55 -12.37 6.39
N ILE A 67 3.63 -12.30 5.06
CA ILE A 67 3.37 -13.45 4.18
C ILE A 67 4.31 -14.62 4.52
N ILE A 68 5.62 -14.37 4.66
CA ILE A 68 6.59 -15.41 4.99
C ILE A 68 6.27 -16.02 6.36
N LYS A 69 6.00 -15.18 7.37
CA LYS A 69 5.65 -15.63 8.72
C LYS A 69 4.38 -16.49 8.69
N ALA A 70 3.31 -16.01 8.07
CA ALA A 70 2.04 -16.71 7.98
C ALA A 70 2.16 -18.05 7.22
N ASN A 71 3.04 -18.17 6.22
CA ASN A 71 3.33 -19.45 5.57
C ASN A 71 3.85 -20.49 6.58
N PHE A 72 4.75 -20.09 7.48
CA PHE A 72 5.25 -20.99 8.53
C PHE A 72 4.18 -21.32 9.56
N ASP A 73 3.33 -20.35 9.92
CA ASP A 73 2.26 -20.55 10.90
C ASP A 73 1.18 -21.50 10.36
N VAL A 74 0.85 -21.44 9.07
CA VAL A 74 -0.10 -22.37 8.43
C VAL A 74 0.54 -23.74 8.15
N LEU A 75 1.85 -23.79 7.87
CA LEU A 75 2.54 -25.03 7.56
C LEU A 75 2.57 -26.00 8.76
N ARG A 76 2.76 -25.46 9.98
CA ARG A 76 2.82 -26.28 11.22
C ARG A 76 1.55 -27.10 11.44
N PRO A 77 0.33 -26.51 11.44
CA PRO A 77 -0.90 -27.28 11.55
C PRO A 77 -1.09 -28.27 10.41
N ILE A 78 -0.80 -27.93 9.16
CA ILE A 78 -0.95 -28.84 8.01
C ILE A 78 -0.07 -30.10 8.15
N LEU A 79 1.13 -29.97 8.71
CA LEU A 79 2.04 -31.11 8.95
C LEU A 79 1.66 -31.92 10.19
N SER A 80 0.73 -31.45 11.01
CA SER A 80 0.25 -32.16 12.19
C SER A 80 -0.89 -33.08 11.83
N SER A 81 -0.73 -34.40 12.05
CA SER A 81 -1.81 -35.38 11.82
C SER A 81 -2.99 -35.27 12.79
N LYS A 82 -2.91 -34.40 13.80
CA LYS A 82 -3.96 -34.20 14.81
C LYS A 82 -4.66 -32.84 14.67
N TYR A 83 -4.28 -32.06 13.68
CA TYR A 83 -4.87 -30.73 13.48
C TYR A 83 -6.22 -30.85 12.77
N GLU A 84 -7.23 -30.33 13.41
CA GLU A 84 -8.57 -30.15 12.84
C GLU A 84 -8.80 -28.64 12.67
N PRO A 85 -8.86 -28.12 11.44
CA PRO A 85 -9.09 -26.70 11.21
C PRO A 85 -10.49 -26.29 11.69
N GLU A 86 -10.59 -25.17 12.40
CA GLU A 86 -11.84 -24.54 12.79
C GLU A 86 -12.07 -23.26 11.97
N PRO A 87 -12.54 -23.37 10.72
CA PRO A 87 -12.75 -22.20 9.89
C PRO A 87 -13.79 -21.27 10.48
N VAL A 88 -13.50 -19.97 10.46
CA VAL A 88 -14.39 -18.96 11.03
C VAL A 88 -14.58 -17.81 10.06
N LEU A 89 -15.80 -17.28 10.04
CA LEU A 89 -16.11 -16.03 9.34
C LEU A 89 -16.21 -14.93 10.39
N LEU A 90 -15.34 -13.93 10.28
CA LEU A 90 -15.36 -12.75 11.15
C LEU A 90 -15.76 -11.52 10.36
N SER A 91 -16.36 -10.56 11.07
CA SER A 91 -16.72 -9.27 10.52
C SER A 91 -16.28 -8.17 11.48
N PHE A 92 -15.44 -7.26 10.99
CA PHE A 92 -14.93 -6.15 11.78
C PHE A 92 -14.97 -4.83 10.97
N ARG A 93 -14.86 -3.72 11.66
CA ARG A 93 -14.86 -2.38 11.06
C ARG A 93 -13.55 -1.68 11.40
N THR A 94 -13.06 -0.88 10.45
CA THR A 94 -11.87 -0.04 10.65
C THR A 94 -12.20 1.42 10.42
N ASP A 95 -11.45 2.31 11.04
CA ASP A 95 -11.55 3.77 10.86
C ASP A 95 -10.74 4.26 9.64
N ILE A 96 -10.65 3.42 8.61
CA ILE A 96 -9.96 3.77 7.36
C ILE A 96 -10.97 4.47 6.45
N ASP A 97 -10.71 5.75 6.14
CA ASP A 97 -11.63 6.58 5.34
C ASP A 97 -11.50 6.34 3.84
N SER A 98 -10.28 6.17 3.34
CA SER A 98 -10.01 6.01 1.92
C SER A 98 -10.39 4.63 1.38
N ASP A 99 -11.23 4.59 0.35
CA ASP A 99 -11.59 3.33 -0.33
C ASP A 99 -10.36 2.61 -0.91
N ALA A 100 -9.39 3.36 -1.44
CA ALA A 100 -8.14 2.79 -1.93
C ALA A 100 -7.37 2.09 -0.80
N SER A 101 -7.32 2.69 0.40
CA SER A 101 -6.67 2.10 1.57
C SER A 101 -7.41 0.88 2.09
N ARG A 102 -8.75 0.88 2.04
CA ARG A 102 -9.58 -0.29 2.37
C ARG A 102 -9.30 -1.46 1.41
N VAL A 103 -9.18 -1.18 0.11
CA VAL A 103 -8.85 -2.19 -0.90
C VAL A 103 -7.43 -2.74 -0.68
N ILE A 104 -6.45 -1.89 -0.33
CA ILE A 104 -5.09 -2.32 0.00
C ILE A 104 -5.11 -3.26 1.21
N LEU A 105 -5.86 -2.92 2.27
CA LEU A 105 -6.01 -3.78 3.45
C LEU A 105 -6.65 -5.13 3.09
N ALA A 106 -7.76 -5.12 2.35
CA ALA A 106 -8.46 -6.33 1.92
C ALA A 106 -7.55 -7.28 1.13
N ASN A 107 -6.75 -6.73 0.21
CA ASN A 107 -5.77 -7.48 -0.55
C ASN A 107 -4.62 -8.01 0.33
N SER A 108 -4.14 -7.23 1.29
CA SER A 108 -3.08 -7.65 2.22
C SER A 108 -3.52 -8.81 3.10
N ILE A 109 -4.76 -8.77 3.62
CA ILE A 109 -5.38 -9.87 4.35
C ILE A 109 -5.45 -11.12 3.46
N THR A 110 -5.90 -10.98 2.21
CA THR A 110 -6.05 -12.10 1.28
C THR A 110 -4.70 -12.68 0.84
N LEU A 111 -3.65 -11.87 0.72
CA LEU A 111 -2.30 -12.31 0.38
C LEU A 111 -1.61 -13.03 1.55
N THR A 112 -2.09 -12.85 2.77
CA THR A 112 -1.57 -13.53 3.96
C THR A 112 -2.19 -14.91 4.06
N PRO A 113 -1.40 -16.01 4.01
CA PRO A 113 -1.90 -17.38 4.08
C PRO A 113 -2.79 -17.62 5.30
N GLY A 114 -3.89 -18.34 5.08
CA GLY A 114 -4.88 -18.67 6.10
C GLY A 114 -6.04 -17.68 6.22
N THR A 115 -6.05 -16.60 5.42
CA THR A 115 -7.14 -15.62 5.42
C THR A 115 -7.56 -15.22 4.01
N ILE A 116 -8.84 -14.91 3.83
CA ILE A 116 -9.39 -14.36 2.59
C ILE A 116 -10.48 -13.34 2.90
N THR A 117 -10.39 -12.17 2.31
CA THR A 117 -11.45 -11.17 2.38
C THR A 117 -12.55 -11.53 1.39
N VAL A 118 -13.72 -11.91 1.92
CA VAL A 118 -14.90 -12.32 1.14
C VAL A 118 -15.83 -11.16 0.82
N GLY A 119 -15.74 -10.07 1.59
CA GLY A 119 -16.56 -8.89 1.36
C GLY A 119 -16.00 -7.64 2.01
N LEU A 120 -16.31 -6.51 1.37
CA LEU A 120 -16.09 -5.17 1.89
C LEU A 120 -17.37 -4.38 1.63
N THR A 121 -18.01 -3.91 2.70
CA THR A 121 -19.24 -3.17 2.60
C THR A 121 -18.97 -1.66 2.48
N GLU A 122 -19.94 -0.90 1.97
CA GLU A 122 -19.82 0.55 1.77
C GLU A 122 -19.59 1.30 3.10
N ASP A 123 -20.09 0.78 4.22
CA ASP A 123 -19.87 1.32 5.57
C ASP A 123 -18.48 0.98 6.17
N GLY A 124 -17.59 0.39 5.37
CA GLY A 124 -16.21 0.09 5.77
C GLY A 124 -16.05 -1.16 6.63
N ARG A 125 -17.02 -2.07 6.59
CA ARG A 125 -16.96 -3.35 7.29
C ARG A 125 -16.30 -4.40 6.41
N PHE A 126 -15.30 -5.07 6.95
CA PHE A 126 -14.61 -6.20 6.34
C PHE A 126 -15.29 -7.50 6.76
N ILE A 127 -15.49 -8.40 5.80
CA ILE A 127 -15.92 -9.78 6.06
C ILE A 127 -14.78 -10.67 5.61
N VAL A 128 -14.17 -11.39 6.56
CA VAL A 128 -12.98 -12.20 6.32
C VAL A 128 -13.26 -13.63 6.75
N HIS A 129 -12.91 -14.56 5.90
CA HIS A 129 -12.87 -15.99 6.21
C HIS A 129 -11.45 -16.35 6.62
N ALA A 130 -11.28 -16.89 7.82
CA ALA A 130 -10.02 -17.39 8.34
C ALA A 130 -10.05 -18.91 8.44
N LEU A 131 -8.90 -19.53 8.18
CA LEU A 131 -8.71 -20.98 8.24
C LEU A 131 -8.89 -21.52 9.68
N ASP A 132 -8.57 -20.69 10.66
CA ASP A 132 -8.64 -21.06 12.08
C ASP A 132 -8.98 -19.81 12.92
N ARG A 133 -9.53 -20.06 14.12
CA ARG A 133 -9.88 -19.03 15.09
C ARG A 133 -8.66 -18.24 15.56
N ASP A 134 -7.54 -18.91 15.81
CA ASP A 134 -6.29 -18.24 16.25
C ASP A 134 -5.80 -17.23 15.21
N ILE A 135 -5.95 -17.54 13.93
CA ILE A 135 -5.61 -16.64 12.82
C ILE A 135 -6.60 -15.46 12.78
N ALA A 136 -7.88 -15.72 13.05
CA ALA A 136 -8.92 -14.70 13.03
C ALA A 136 -8.71 -13.64 14.12
N GLU A 137 -8.34 -14.03 15.33
CA GLU A 137 -8.13 -13.10 16.47
C GLU A 137 -7.02 -12.07 16.21
N GLY A 138 -6.02 -12.40 15.39
CA GLY A 138 -4.92 -11.49 15.07
C GLY A 138 -5.22 -10.46 13.96
N ILE A 139 -6.36 -10.53 13.29
CA ILE A 139 -6.64 -9.70 12.11
C ILE A 139 -6.96 -8.25 12.49
N GLU A 140 -7.74 -8.04 13.54
CA GLU A 140 -8.18 -6.69 13.97
C GLU A 140 -6.99 -5.85 14.49
N ASP A 141 -5.99 -6.49 15.10
CA ASP A 141 -4.77 -5.84 15.58
C ASP A 141 -3.61 -5.92 14.59
N SER A 142 -3.89 -6.23 13.32
CA SER A 142 -2.85 -6.42 12.31
C SER A 142 -1.99 -5.18 12.10
N VAL A 143 -0.71 -5.41 11.85
CA VAL A 143 0.25 -4.36 11.53
C VAL A 143 -0.18 -3.54 10.28
N PHE A 144 -0.95 -4.13 9.39
CA PHE A 144 -1.46 -3.48 8.19
C PHE A 144 -2.44 -2.35 8.52
N ILE A 145 -3.39 -2.61 9.43
CA ILE A 145 -4.36 -1.61 9.90
C ILE A 145 -3.62 -0.44 10.54
N GLN A 146 -2.66 -0.74 11.44
CA GLN A 146 -1.88 0.29 12.13
C GLN A 146 -1.08 1.15 11.14
N MET A 147 -0.41 0.55 10.16
CA MET A 147 0.36 1.28 9.15
C MET A 147 -0.50 2.18 8.27
N ILE A 148 -1.70 1.73 7.89
CA ILE A 148 -2.62 2.51 7.06
C ILE A 148 -3.19 3.69 7.87
N LEU A 149 -3.60 3.47 9.11
CA LEU A 149 -4.09 4.54 9.99
C LEU A 149 -3.00 5.56 10.35
N GLU A 150 -1.76 5.13 10.53
CA GLU A 150 -0.60 6.03 10.71
C GLU A 150 -0.42 6.94 9.49
N GLN A 151 -0.47 6.37 8.29
CA GLN A 151 -0.35 7.12 7.05
C GLN A 151 -1.51 8.12 6.86
N GLN A 152 -2.74 7.72 7.14
CA GLN A 152 -3.91 8.59 7.08
C GLN A 152 -3.75 9.82 7.99
N LYS A 153 -3.33 9.62 9.24
CA LYS A 153 -3.07 10.72 10.19
C LYS A 153 -1.99 11.70 9.69
N LEU A 154 -0.94 11.18 9.05
CA LEU A 154 0.13 12.02 8.48
C LEU A 154 -0.38 12.84 7.29
N GLU A 155 -1.25 12.29 6.46
CA GLU A 155 -1.87 13.00 5.33
C GLU A 155 -2.80 14.11 5.81
N GLU A 156 -3.67 13.84 6.79
CA GLU A 156 -4.56 14.85 7.39
C GLU A 156 -3.79 16.00 8.07
N GLY A 157 -2.71 15.67 8.80
CA GLY A 157 -1.84 16.67 9.42
C GLY A 157 -1.16 17.58 8.39
N SER A 158 -0.77 17.03 7.24
CA SER A 158 -0.16 17.76 6.13
C SER A 158 -1.16 18.68 5.41
N GLU A 159 -2.42 18.30 5.31
CA GLU A 159 -3.47 19.10 4.69
C GLU A 159 -3.85 20.30 5.57
N LYS A 160 -3.99 20.11 6.88
CA LYS A 160 -4.27 21.19 7.84
C LYS A 160 -3.19 22.26 7.88
N THR A 161 -1.93 21.87 7.72
CA THR A 161 -0.78 22.81 7.70
C THR A 161 -0.62 23.50 6.35
N GLY A 162 -1.10 22.93 5.26
CA GLY A 162 -1.03 23.49 3.90
C GLY A 162 -2.16 24.43 3.52
N GLY A 163 -3.27 24.43 4.25
CA GLY A 163 -4.44 25.29 4.02
C GLY A 163 -4.44 26.61 4.79
N ALA A 164 -3.41 26.88 5.59
CA ALA A 164 -3.31 28.06 6.46
C ALA A 164 -2.34 29.14 5.95
N LEU A 165 -2.00 29.15 4.63
CA LEU A 165 -1.13 30.17 4.00
C LEU A 165 -1.79 30.73 2.74
#